data_52466272e5e5b1c99ccc1456fb17b8aa
#
_entry.id   52466272e5e5b1c99ccc1456fb17b8aa
#
_cell.length_a   1.000
_cell.length_b   1.000
_cell.length_c   1.000
_cell.angle_alpha   90.00
_cell.angle_beta   90.00
_cell.angle_gamma   90.00
#
_symmetry.space_group_name_H-M   'P 1'
#
loop_
_entity.id
_entity.type
_entity.pdbx_description
1 polymer ?
#
loop_
_entity_poly.entity_id
_entity_poly.type
_entity_poly.pdbx_seq_one_letter_code
_entity_poly.pdbx_strand_id
1 'polypeptide(L)'
;MDGAFFHMDFLSTLFIFIIGCGALFIIIVFIHDRFQSSNAVKRNYPVLAWLRPISEKLGEFFRRYISFADREAQPFSRAIREWVYEAAEGKKDTRGFGTKIDFATRPYFFRNAVFPVNENEAEDPPVFTIGPYCKHPYKPPSFFNMSAMSYGALSAPAVEALSYGTELAGCWLNTGEGGLAPHHLKGNPDIVFEIGTAKYG
;
A
#
# COMPACT_ATOMS: atom_id res chain seq x y z
N MET A 1 1.46 -32.75 51.38
CA MET A 1 1.92 -32.91 49.97
C MET A 1 0.82 -32.58 48.97
N ASP A 2 -0.46 -32.72 49.32
CA ASP A 2 -1.59 -32.58 48.40
C ASP A 2 -1.87 -31.16 47.88
N GLY A 3 -1.53 -30.14 48.65
CA GLY A 3 -1.74 -28.74 48.25
C GLY A 3 -0.87 -28.28 47.11
N ALA A 4 0.37 -28.77 47.00
CA ALA A 4 1.30 -28.38 45.92
C ALA A 4 0.90 -28.99 44.54
N PHE A 5 0.38 -30.21 44.56
CA PHE A 5 -0.13 -30.84 43.33
C PHE A 5 -1.39 -30.14 42.81
N PHE A 6 -2.32 -29.79 43.71
CA PHE A 6 -3.53 -29.04 43.35
C PHE A 6 -3.21 -27.67 42.71
N HIS A 7 -2.22 -26.95 43.24
CA HIS A 7 -1.78 -25.69 42.65
C HIS A 7 -1.11 -25.86 41.31
N MET A 8 -0.35 -26.95 41.11
CA MET A 8 0.27 -27.22 39.81
C MET A 8 -0.78 -27.58 38.75
N ASP A 9 -1.76 -28.41 39.08
CA ASP A 9 -2.86 -28.77 38.17
C ASP A 9 -3.71 -27.56 37.80
N PHE A 10 -4.01 -26.68 38.76
CA PHE A 10 -4.71 -25.42 38.50
C PHE A 10 -3.95 -24.51 37.56
N LEU A 11 -2.64 -24.31 37.80
CA LEU A 11 -1.79 -23.47 36.95
C LEU A 11 -1.65 -24.03 35.57
N SER A 12 -1.49 -25.35 35.40
CA SER A 12 -1.40 -26.00 34.09
C SER A 12 -2.71 -25.87 33.30
N THR A 13 -3.85 -26.07 33.96
CA THR A 13 -5.18 -25.90 33.37
C THR A 13 -5.42 -24.46 32.93
N LEU A 14 -5.09 -23.49 33.79
CA LEU A 14 -5.18 -22.08 33.46
C LEU A 14 -4.28 -21.70 32.29
N PHE A 15 -3.06 -22.22 32.24
CA PHE A 15 -2.13 -21.99 31.14
C PHE A 15 -2.66 -22.55 29.81
N ILE A 16 -3.18 -23.77 29.80
CA ILE A 16 -3.79 -24.39 28.63
C ILE A 16 -5.00 -23.57 28.16
N PHE A 17 -5.84 -23.12 29.11
CA PHE A 17 -6.99 -22.29 28.80
C PHE A 17 -6.60 -20.96 28.16
N ILE A 18 -5.59 -20.27 28.69
CA ILE A 18 -5.08 -19.00 28.13
C ILE A 18 -4.54 -19.21 26.71
N ILE A 19 -3.75 -20.28 26.49
CA ILE A 19 -3.24 -20.59 25.16
C ILE A 19 -4.39 -20.92 24.19
N GLY A 20 -5.36 -21.70 24.63
CA GLY A 20 -6.54 -22.04 23.82
C GLY A 20 -7.35 -20.80 23.43
N CYS A 21 -7.61 -19.91 24.37
CA CYS A 21 -8.27 -18.62 24.09
C CYS A 21 -7.43 -17.76 23.13
N GLY A 22 -6.12 -17.71 23.33
CA GLY A 22 -5.22 -16.98 22.44
C GLY A 22 -5.23 -17.52 21.01
N ALA A 23 -5.17 -18.84 20.86
CA ALA A 23 -5.24 -19.50 19.54
C ALA A 23 -6.59 -19.23 18.85
N LEU A 24 -7.68 -19.35 19.59
CA LEU A 24 -9.02 -19.05 19.08
C LEU A 24 -9.14 -17.59 18.64
N PHE A 25 -8.62 -16.66 19.42
CA PHE A 25 -8.59 -15.24 19.07
C PHE A 25 -7.82 -15.00 17.78
N ILE A 26 -6.65 -15.61 17.62
CA ILE A 26 -5.84 -15.51 16.38
C ILE A 26 -6.61 -16.03 15.17
N ILE A 27 -7.32 -17.16 15.32
CA ILE A 27 -8.14 -17.74 14.23
C ILE A 27 -9.28 -16.77 13.86
N ILE A 28 -9.97 -16.20 14.81
CA ILE A 28 -11.06 -15.24 14.57
C ILE A 28 -10.52 -14.01 13.84
N VAL A 29 -9.40 -13.46 14.29
CA VAL A 29 -8.74 -12.30 13.63
C VAL A 29 -8.32 -12.66 12.22
N PHE A 30 -7.74 -13.86 12.01
CA PHE A 30 -7.34 -14.32 10.68
C PHE A 30 -8.53 -14.37 9.72
N ILE A 31 -9.65 -14.98 10.14
CA ILE A 31 -10.86 -15.09 9.33
C ILE A 31 -11.42 -13.69 9.03
N HIS A 32 -11.56 -12.85 10.05
CA HIS A 32 -12.03 -11.47 9.89
C HIS A 32 -11.16 -10.69 8.89
N ASP A 33 -9.84 -10.71 9.07
CA ASP A 33 -8.91 -9.95 8.22
C ASP A 33 -8.93 -10.46 6.77
N ARG A 34 -9.08 -11.76 6.58
CA ARG A 34 -9.10 -12.37 5.24
C ARG A 34 -10.32 -11.99 4.41
N PHE A 35 -11.48 -11.84 5.06
CA PHE A 35 -12.75 -11.60 4.37
C PHE A 35 -13.20 -10.13 4.37
N GLN A 36 -12.58 -9.25 5.15
CA GLN A 36 -12.89 -7.81 5.10
C GLN A 36 -12.36 -7.17 3.81
N SER A 37 -13.02 -6.11 3.33
CA SER A 37 -12.68 -5.37 2.11
C SER A 37 -12.04 -4.01 2.35
N SER A 38 -12.12 -3.48 3.58
CA SER A 38 -11.72 -2.11 3.90
C SER A 38 -10.20 -1.86 3.92
N ASN A 39 -9.39 -2.89 4.19
CA ASN A 39 -7.94 -2.74 4.33
C ASN A 39 -7.19 -3.88 3.62
N ALA A 40 -6.57 -3.55 2.49
CA ALA A 40 -5.84 -4.52 1.66
C ALA A 40 -4.63 -5.14 2.40
N VAL A 41 -3.95 -4.39 3.27
CA VAL A 41 -2.80 -4.91 4.02
C VAL A 41 -3.24 -5.99 5.01
N LYS A 42 -4.31 -5.77 5.77
CA LYS A 42 -4.87 -6.77 6.68
C LYS A 42 -5.35 -8.00 5.94
N ARG A 43 -5.98 -7.83 4.78
CA ARG A 43 -6.46 -8.95 3.96
C ARG A 43 -5.33 -9.81 3.41
N ASN A 44 -4.22 -9.21 2.98
CA ASN A 44 -3.08 -9.91 2.40
C ASN A 44 -2.15 -10.52 3.46
N TYR A 45 -2.08 -9.90 4.63
CA TYR A 45 -1.27 -10.34 5.76
C TYR A 45 -2.11 -10.40 7.05
N PRO A 46 -3.09 -11.32 7.12
CA PRO A 46 -3.96 -11.46 8.28
C PRO A 46 -3.14 -11.67 9.55
N VAL A 47 -3.60 -11.14 10.68
CA VAL A 47 -2.90 -11.18 11.97
C VAL A 47 -1.60 -10.37 11.99
N LEU A 48 -0.68 -10.62 11.03
CA LEU A 48 0.63 -9.94 10.98
C LEU A 48 0.50 -8.42 10.79
N ALA A 49 -0.51 -7.98 10.05
CA ALA A 49 -0.78 -6.56 9.85
C ALA A 49 -1.07 -5.80 11.16
N TRP A 50 -1.53 -6.50 12.21
CA TRP A 50 -1.76 -5.91 13.53
C TRP A 50 -0.48 -5.58 14.30
N LEU A 51 0.62 -6.26 13.96
CA LEU A 51 1.93 -5.95 14.52
C LEU A 51 2.49 -4.64 13.98
N ARG A 52 2.01 -4.19 12.82
CA ARG A 52 2.50 -2.99 12.16
C ARG A 52 2.35 -1.71 13.00
N PRO A 53 1.18 -1.35 13.57
CA PRO A 53 1.06 -0.17 14.44
C PRO A 53 1.94 -0.25 15.68
N ILE A 54 2.12 -1.46 16.22
CA ILE A 54 3.01 -1.70 17.38
C ILE A 54 4.47 -1.47 16.96
N SER A 55 4.89 -2.04 15.82
CA SER A 55 6.23 -1.85 15.28
C SER A 55 6.52 -0.40 14.91
N GLU A 56 5.53 0.34 14.41
CA GLU A 56 5.65 1.77 14.10
C GLU A 56 5.87 2.60 15.37
N LYS A 57 5.10 2.34 16.44
CA LYS A 57 5.29 3.01 17.75
C LYS A 57 6.62 2.66 18.40
N LEU A 58 6.99 1.37 18.39
CA LEU A 58 8.31 0.93 18.86
C LEU A 58 9.43 1.55 18.01
N GLY A 59 9.25 1.60 16.70
CA GLY A 59 10.17 2.24 15.78
C GLY A 59 10.37 3.73 16.07
N GLU A 60 9.33 4.45 16.50
CA GLU A 60 9.45 5.85 16.93
C GLU A 60 10.32 5.99 18.19
N PHE A 61 10.15 5.08 19.15
CA PHE A 61 10.99 5.02 20.35
C PHE A 61 12.46 4.71 20.00
N PHE A 62 12.69 3.67 19.20
CA PHE A 62 14.04 3.30 18.79
C PHE A 62 14.72 4.39 17.94
N ARG A 63 14.01 5.08 17.09
CA ARG A 63 14.57 6.19 16.30
C ARG A 63 14.99 7.36 17.14
N ARG A 64 14.26 7.65 18.21
CA ARG A 64 14.61 8.77 19.11
C ARG A 64 15.93 8.54 19.83
N TYR A 65 16.30 7.28 20.05
CA TYR A 65 17.45 6.94 20.91
C TYR A 65 18.56 6.12 20.23
N ILE A 66 18.26 5.41 19.12
CA ILE A 66 19.19 4.38 18.61
C ILE A 66 19.33 4.36 17.07
N SER A 67 18.36 4.87 16.29
CA SER A 67 18.36 4.66 14.83
C SER A 67 18.19 5.90 13.98
N PHE A 68 18.29 5.71 12.66
CA PHE A 68 18.33 6.73 11.61
C PHE A 68 17.15 7.71 11.63
N ALA A 69 17.41 8.96 11.24
CA ALA A 69 16.43 9.98 11.05
C ALA A 69 15.40 9.60 9.96
N ASP A 70 14.21 10.23 10.02
CA ASP A 70 13.08 9.89 9.15
C ASP A 70 13.39 10.00 7.63
N ARG A 71 14.47 10.67 7.26
CA ARG A 71 14.87 10.92 5.86
C ARG A 71 16.12 10.18 5.40
N GLU A 72 16.76 9.40 6.27
CA GLU A 72 18.01 8.69 5.94
C GLU A 72 17.80 7.32 5.29
N ALA A 73 16.61 6.75 5.39
CA ALA A 73 16.32 5.46 4.79
C ALA A 73 16.27 5.53 3.26
N GLN A 74 16.89 4.57 2.59
CA GLN A 74 16.94 4.43 1.14
C GLN A 74 16.23 3.14 0.71
N PRO A 75 15.62 3.06 -0.49
CA PRO A 75 15.47 4.10 -1.52
C PRO A 75 14.35 5.12 -1.20
N PHE A 76 13.41 4.76 -0.33
CA PHE A 76 12.32 5.62 0.10
C PHE A 76 12.40 5.89 1.59
N SER A 77 12.50 7.18 1.92
CA SER A 77 12.49 7.61 3.31
C SER A 77 11.19 7.23 4.02
N ARG A 78 11.23 7.11 5.33
CA ARG A 78 10.05 6.84 6.13
C ARG A 78 8.94 7.87 5.89
N ALA A 79 9.29 9.15 5.77
CA ALA A 79 8.34 10.22 5.54
C ALA A 79 7.54 10.02 4.23
N ILE A 80 8.21 9.56 3.16
CA ILE A 80 7.56 9.23 1.89
C ILE A 80 6.63 8.02 2.05
N ARG A 81 7.09 6.97 2.73
CA ARG A 81 6.27 5.76 2.95
C ARG A 81 5.04 6.06 3.81
N GLU A 82 5.20 6.86 4.87
CA GLU A 82 4.09 7.29 5.72
C GLU A 82 3.03 8.05 4.91
N TRP A 83 3.46 8.97 4.04
CA TRP A 83 2.55 9.71 3.16
C TRP A 83 1.75 8.77 2.25
N VAL A 84 2.39 7.78 1.62
CA VAL A 84 1.70 6.79 0.77
C VAL A 84 0.66 6.01 1.56
N TYR A 85 0.97 5.61 2.80
CA TYR A 85 0.02 4.88 3.64
C TYR A 85 -1.16 5.74 4.08
N GLU A 86 -0.92 7.00 4.45
CA GLU A 86 -1.97 7.95 4.79
C GLU A 86 -2.90 8.21 3.60
N ALA A 87 -2.34 8.38 2.41
CA ALA A 87 -3.11 8.53 1.18
C ALA A 87 -3.94 7.27 0.86
N ALA A 88 -3.38 6.07 1.02
CA ALA A 88 -4.09 4.80 0.82
C ALA A 88 -5.24 4.58 1.83
N GLU A 89 -5.14 5.17 3.02
CA GLU A 89 -6.18 5.13 4.06
C GLU A 89 -7.22 6.27 3.88
N GLY A 90 -7.08 7.11 2.85
CA GLY A 90 -7.96 8.26 2.61
C GLY A 90 -7.83 9.37 3.66
N LYS A 91 -6.75 9.38 4.43
CA LYS A 91 -6.48 10.45 5.39
C LYS A 91 -6.11 11.72 4.65
N LYS A 92 -6.75 12.83 5.01
CA LYS A 92 -6.42 14.14 4.44
C LYS A 92 -5.01 14.55 4.90
N ASP A 93 -4.15 14.86 3.95
CA ASP A 93 -2.79 15.36 4.19
C ASP A 93 -2.80 16.87 4.54
N THR A 94 -3.71 17.27 5.41
CA THR A 94 -3.79 18.65 5.89
C THR A 94 -2.93 18.79 7.14
N ARG A 95 -1.84 19.52 7.01
CA ARG A 95 -1.00 19.90 8.15
C ARG A 95 -1.29 21.35 8.50
N GLY A 96 -1.65 21.61 9.75
CA GLY A 96 -2.02 22.93 10.21
C GLY A 96 -0.90 23.97 10.08
N PHE A 97 0.37 23.56 10.24
CA PHE A 97 1.52 24.46 10.14
C PHE A 97 2.72 23.73 9.52
N GLY A 98 3.34 24.36 8.52
CA GLY A 98 4.55 23.88 7.89
C GLY A 98 4.37 22.69 6.95
N THR A 99 5.48 22.06 6.61
CA THR A 99 5.55 20.90 5.71
C THR A 99 6.60 19.90 6.21
N LYS A 100 6.39 18.62 5.93
CA LYS A 100 7.42 17.58 6.12
C LYS A 100 8.41 17.53 4.94
N ILE A 101 8.16 18.28 3.87
CA ILE A 101 9.04 18.30 2.71
C ILE A 101 10.29 19.14 3.05
N ASP A 102 11.46 18.58 2.77
CA ASP A 102 12.72 19.31 2.86
C ASP A 102 12.98 20.08 1.57
N PHE A 103 12.68 21.36 1.60
CA PHE A 103 12.91 22.25 0.45
C PHE A 103 14.38 22.62 0.24
N ALA A 104 15.22 22.46 1.26
CA ALA A 104 16.65 22.77 1.14
C ALA A 104 17.40 21.80 0.22
N THR A 105 16.92 20.56 0.10
CA THR A 105 17.53 19.53 -0.74
C THR A 105 16.93 19.44 -2.14
N ARG A 106 15.85 20.18 -2.42
CA ARG A 106 15.16 20.18 -3.71
C ARG A 106 15.42 21.45 -4.50
N PRO A 107 16.04 21.38 -5.67
CA PRO A 107 16.31 22.55 -6.52
C PRO A 107 15.03 23.16 -7.11
N TYR A 108 13.96 22.36 -7.26
CA TYR A 108 12.69 22.79 -7.85
C TYR A 108 11.52 22.33 -7.00
N PHE A 109 10.52 23.19 -6.83
CA PHE A 109 9.25 22.86 -6.18
C PHE A 109 8.12 23.72 -6.72
N PHE A 110 6.90 23.21 -6.66
CA PHE A 110 5.72 23.99 -7.00
C PHE A 110 5.40 24.97 -5.87
N ARG A 111 5.23 26.21 -6.23
CA ARG A 111 4.83 27.26 -5.29
C ARG A 111 3.31 27.35 -5.29
N ASN A 112 2.72 27.32 -4.10
CA ASN A 112 1.27 27.51 -3.95
C ASN A 112 0.86 28.91 -4.45
N ALA A 113 -0.29 28.96 -5.14
CA ALA A 113 -0.90 30.24 -5.50
C ALA A 113 -1.38 30.96 -4.24
N VAL A 114 -1.29 32.31 -4.27
CA VAL A 114 -1.81 33.15 -3.17
C VAL A 114 -3.33 33.00 -3.05
N PHE A 115 -4.01 32.83 -4.19
CA PHE A 115 -5.44 32.56 -4.29
C PHE A 115 -5.60 31.24 -5.04
N PRO A 116 -5.61 30.10 -4.35
CA PRO A 116 -5.76 28.81 -4.99
C PRO A 116 -7.19 28.64 -5.54
N VAL A 117 -7.29 27.96 -6.67
CA VAL A 117 -8.56 27.50 -7.21
C VAL A 117 -9.11 26.39 -6.31
N ASN A 118 -10.41 26.44 -6.02
CA ASN A 118 -11.06 25.38 -5.26
C ASN A 118 -11.13 24.08 -6.07
N GLU A 119 -11.18 22.96 -5.39
CA GLU A 119 -11.27 21.64 -6.01
C GLU A 119 -12.46 21.51 -7.00
N ASN A 120 -13.58 22.16 -6.67
CA ASN A 120 -14.79 22.16 -7.51
C ASN A 120 -14.68 23.07 -8.77
N GLU A 121 -13.66 23.90 -8.83
CA GLU A 121 -13.39 24.84 -9.94
C GLU A 121 -12.21 24.37 -10.80
N ALA A 122 -11.57 23.26 -10.40
CA ALA A 122 -10.50 22.67 -11.17
C ALA A 122 -11.03 22.06 -12.46
N GLU A 123 -10.37 22.37 -13.57
CA GLU A 123 -10.68 21.74 -14.86
C GLU A 123 -10.12 20.32 -14.92
N ASP A 124 -10.87 19.42 -15.55
CA ASP A 124 -10.38 18.07 -15.83
C ASP A 124 -9.17 18.13 -16.79
N PRO A 125 -8.21 17.23 -16.62
CA PRO A 125 -7.07 17.17 -17.52
C PRO A 125 -7.52 16.87 -18.97
N PRO A 126 -6.84 17.42 -19.99
CA PRO A 126 -7.21 17.22 -21.37
C PRO A 126 -7.12 15.75 -21.77
N VAL A 127 -8.17 15.27 -22.41
CA VAL A 127 -8.19 13.90 -22.99
C VAL A 127 -7.25 13.84 -24.17
N PHE A 128 -6.33 12.90 -24.19
CA PHE A 128 -5.42 12.65 -25.31
C PHE A 128 -5.75 11.32 -25.99
N THR A 129 -5.31 11.17 -27.23
CA THR A 129 -5.55 9.96 -28.03
C THR A 129 -4.21 9.32 -28.39
N ILE A 130 -4.07 8.05 -28.03
CA ILE A 130 -2.93 7.23 -28.44
C ILE A 130 -3.27 6.55 -29.77
N GLY A 131 -2.37 6.67 -30.76
CA GLY A 131 -2.56 6.11 -32.09
C GLY A 131 -3.75 6.71 -32.85
N PRO A 132 -3.82 8.04 -33.07
CA PRO A 132 -4.98 8.68 -33.72
C PRO A 132 -5.23 8.18 -35.14
N TYR A 133 -4.21 7.61 -35.79
CA TYR A 133 -4.29 7.05 -37.15
C TYR A 133 -4.39 5.51 -37.18
N CYS A 134 -4.50 4.88 -36.00
CA CYS A 134 -4.70 3.43 -35.89
C CYS A 134 -6.16 3.06 -36.19
N LYS A 135 -6.38 1.79 -36.57
CA LYS A 135 -7.72 1.23 -36.78
C LYS A 135 -8.58 1.34 -35.49
N HIS A 136 -7.97 1.23 -34.33
CA HIS A 136 -8.60 1.34 -33.02
C HIS A 136 -7.80 2.30 -32.14
N PRO A 137 -8.04 3.61 -32.24
CA PRO A 137 -7.39 4.58 -31.39
C PRO A 137 -7.81 4.37 -29.92
N TYR A 138 -6.86 4.53 -29.00
CA TYR A 138 -7.13 4.42 -27.57
C TYR A 138 -7.16 5.79 -26.92
N LYS A 139 -8.18 6.02 -26.11
CA LYS A 139 -8.33 7.23 -25.29
C LYS A 139 -8.22 6.83 -23.82
N PRO A 140 -7.07 7.03 -23.17
CA PRO A 140 -6.93 6.71 -21.75
C PRO A 140 -7.85 7.57 -20.91
N PRO A 141 -8.53 6.97 -19.92
CA PRO A 141 -9.42 7.69 -19.01
C PRO A 141 -8.68 8.70 -18.12
N SER A 142 -7.41 8.46 -17.83
CA SER A 142 -6.59 9.29 -16.95
C SER A 142 -5.30 9.74 -17.64
N PHE A 143 -4.83 10.94 -17.27
CA PHE A 143 -3.50 11.42 -17.63
C PHE A 143 -2.39 10.73 -16.83
N PHE A 144 -2.67 10.36 -15.58
CA PHE A 144 -1.76 9.61 -14.72
C PHE A 144 -2.12 8.12 -14.75
N ASN A 145 -1.12 7.29 -15.03
CA ASN A 145 -1.33 5.87 -15.23
C ASN A 145 -0.27 5.05 -14.49
N MET A 146 -0.56 3.77 -14.26
CA MET A 146 0.35 2.88 -13.57
C MET A 146 1.48 2.44 -14.48
N SER A 147 2.70 2.70 -14.04
CA SER A 147 3.94 2.30 -14.72
C SER A 147 4.14 0.78 -14.75
N ALA A 148 5.23 0.32 -15.38
CA ALA A 148 5.63 -1.07 -15.49
C ALA A 148 5.63 -1.83 -14.15
N MET A 149 4.77 -2.84 -14.03
CA MET A 149 4.58 -3.66 -12.82
C MET A 149 4.67 -5.14 -13.16
N SER A 150 5.90 -5.61 -13.34
CA SER A 150 6.18 -6.98 -13.75
C SER A 150 5.83 -8.00 -12.67
N TYR A 151 5.05 -9.01 -13.02
CA TYR A 151 4.90 -10.20 -12.19
C TYR A 151 6.20 -11.02 -12.23
N GLY A 152 6.71 -11.34 -11.04
CA GLY A 152 8.04 -11.93 -10.88
C GLY A 152 9.01 -10.94 -10.23
N ALA A 153 8.99 -9.66 -10.62
CA ALA A 153 9.59 -8.60 -9.82
C ALA A 153 8.72 -8.23 -8.62
N LEU A 154 7.40 -8.28 -8.80
CA LEU A 154 6.42 -8.11 -7.73
C LEU A 154 5.72 -9.43 -7.41
N SER A 155 5.22 -9.55 -6.17
CA SER A 155 4.43 -10.70 -5.73
C SER A 155 3.03 -10.69 -6.34
N ALA A 156 2.38 -11.86 -6.43
CA ALA A 156 1.00 -11.97 -6.90
C ALA A 156 0.03 -11.04 -6.17
N PRO A 157 -0.01 -10.98 -4.82
CA PRO A 157 -0.88 -10.05 -4.10
C PRO A 157 -0.62 -8.58 -4.42
N ALA A 158 0.63 -8.20 -4.70
CA ALA A 158 0.96 -6.83 -5.06
C ALA A 158 0.42 -6.46 -6.44
N VAL A 159 0.61 -7.32 -7.45
CA VAL A 159 0.09 -7.11 -8.81
C VAL A 159 -1.43 -7.11 -8.82
N GLU A 160 -2.07 -8.02 -8.08
CA GLU A 160 -3.54 -8.06 -7.95
C GLU A 160 -4.08 -6.78 -7.29
N ALA A 161 -3.45 -6.29 -6.22
CA ALA A 161 -3.84 -5.05 -5.58
C ALA A 161 -3.70 -3.84 -6.52
N LEU A 162 -2.64 -3.80 -7.31
CA LEU A 162 -2.45 -2.77 -8.35
C LEU A 162 -3.50 -2.89 -9.45
N SER A 163 -3.85 -4.10 -9.88
CA SER A 163 -4.90 -4.33 -10.88
C SER A 163 -6.25 -3.78 -10.43
N TYR A 164 -6.67 -4.08 -9.19
CA TYR A 164 -7.91 -3.53 -8.63
C TYR A 164 -7.83 -2.01 -8.42
N GLY A 165 -6.70 -1.52 -7.92
CA GLY A 165 -6.50 -0.09 -7.68
C GLY A 165 -6.52 0.72 -8.97
N THR A 166 -5.98 0.18 -10.05
CA THR A 166 -5.93 0.81 -11.38
C THR A 166 -7.32 0.93 -11.99
N GLU A 167 -8.13 -0.12 -11.87
CA GLU A 167 -9.52 -0.10 -12.31
C GLU A 167 -10.34 0.93 -11.53
N LEU A 168 -10.22 0.93 -10.19
CA LEU A 168 -10.90 1.91 -9.34
C LEU A 168 -10.49 3.37 -9.64
N ALA A 169 -9.24 3.59 -10.01
CA ALA A 169 -8.71 4.91 -10.36
C ALA A 169 -9.02 5.33 -11.81
N GLY A 170 -9.57 4.43 -12.64
CA GLY A 170 -9.82 4.71 -14.05
C GLY A 170 -8.55 4.99 -14.84
N CYS A 171 -7.48 4.20 -14.62
CA CYS A 171 -6.22 4.34 -15.35
C CYS A 171 -5.73 2.98 -15.87
N TRP A 172 -4.76 2.96 -16.80
CA TRP A 172 -4.20 1.70 -17.28
C TRP A 172 -3.15 1.12 -16.33
N LEU A 173 -2.96 -0.19 -16.42
CA LEU A 173 -1.87 -0.93 -15.80
C LEU A 173 -0.89 -1.41 -16.87
N ASN A 174 0.40 -1.07 -16.74
CA ASN A 174 1.47 -1.60 -17.59
C ASN A 174 2.00 -2.91 -17.00
N THR A 175 2.11 -3.95 -17.84
CA THR A 175 2.54 -5.28 -17.43
C THR A 175 4.00 -5.37 -16.98
N GLY A 176 4.84 -4.40 -17.36
CA GLY A 176 6.29 -4.56 -17.30
C GLY A 176 6.81 -5.59 -18.31
N GLU A 177 8.11 -5.79 -18.33
CA GLU A 177 8.81 -6.63 -19.33
C GLU A 177 8.60 -8.14 -19.13
N GLY A 178 8.00 -8.58 -18.02
CA GLY A 178 7.78 -10.00 -17.71
C GLY A 178 6.56 -10.64 -18.38
N GLY A 179 5.87 -9.91 -19.25
CA GLY A 179 4.68 -10.39 -19.95
C GLY A 179 3.39 -10.25 -19.12
N LEU A 180 2.26 -10.62 -19.72
CA LEU A 180 0.95 -10.54 -19.14
C LEU A 180 0.65 -11.76 -18.27
N ALA A 181 0.57 -11.56 -16.96
CA ALA A 181 0.16 -12.59 -16.02
C ALA A 181 -1.34 -12.48 -15.68
N PRO A 182 -2.00 -13.60 -15.28
CA PRO A 182 -3.39 -13.58 -14.85
C PRO A 182 -3.68 -12.59 -13.70
N HIS A 183 -2.67 -12.29 -12.89
CA HIS A 183 -2.76 -11.35 -11.78
C HIS A 183 -2.98 -9.90 -12.21
N HIS A 184 -2.49 -9.50 -13.41
CA HIS A 184 -2.74 -8.19 -13.99
C HIS A 184 -4.21 -7.98 -14.38
N LEU A 185 -4.92 -9.08 -14.70
CA LEU A 185 -6.30 -9.02 -15.20
C LEU A 185 -7.36 -9.10 -14.10
N LYS A 186 -6.98 -9.28 -12.84
CA LYS A 186 -7.93 -9.53 -11.72
C LYS A 186 -8.95 -8.40 -11.49
N GLY A 187 -8.52 -7.15 -11.59
CA GLY A 187 -9.37 -5.96 -11.47
C GLY A 187 -10.06 -5.56 -12.78
N ASN A 188 -9.67 -6.19 -13.90
CA ASN A 188 -10.13 -5.82 -15.25
C ASN A 188 -9.78 -4.38 -15.67
N PRO A 189 -8.56 -3.86 -15.37
CA PRO A 189 -8.14 -2.55 -15.84
C PRO A 189 -7.82 -2.59 -17.33
N ASP A 190 -7.69 -1.42 -17.95
CA ASP A 190 -7.04 -1.30 -19.24
C ASP A 190 -5.56 -1.72 -19.11
N ILE A 191 -5.09 -2.52 -20.04
CA ILE A 191 -3.73 -3.09 -20.02
C ILE A 191 -2.86 -2.48 -21.12
N VAL A 192 -1.68 -1.99 -20.72
CA VAL A 192 -0.58 -1.68 -21.63
C VAL A 192 0.44 -2.81 -21.55
N PHE A 193 0.56 -3.58 -22.63
CA PHE A 193 1.53 -4.66 -22.73
C PHE A 193 2.90 -4.08 -23.11
N GLU A 194 3.91 -4.31 -22.28
CA GLU A 194 5.25 -3.82 -22.50
C GLU A 194 6.13 -4.86 -23.20
N ILE A 195 6.78 -4.42 -24.27
CA ILE A 195 7.79 -5.20 -24.99
C ILE A 195 9.15 -4.54 -24.77
N GLY A 196 9.93 -5.11 -23.86
CA GLY A 196 11.27 -4.63 -23.55
C GLY A 196 12.33 -5.16 -24.50
N THR A 197 13.53 -4.59 -24.41
CA THR A 197 14.70 -4.99 -25.23
C THR A 197 15.16 -6.42 -24.97
N ALA A 198 14.90 -6.95 -23.77
CA ALA A 198 15.20 -8.33 -23.39
C ALA A 198 14.25 -9.36 -24.00
N LYS A 199 13.13 -8.91 -24.57
CA LYS A 199 12.11 -9.75 -25.24
C LYS A 199 11.55 -10.87 -24.34
N TYR A 200 11.31 -10.57 -23.08
CA TYR A 200 10.55 -11.43 -22.19
C TYR A 200 9.05 -11.33 -22.51
N GLY A 201 8.34 -12.45 -22.44
CA GLY A 201 6.88 -12.52 -22.62
C GLY A 201 6.40 -13.00 -23.95
#